data_40617273c86a671ba6b496132639e7df
#
_entry.id   40617273c86a671ba6b496132639e7df
#
_cell.length_a   1.000
_cell.length_b   1.000
_cell.length_c   1.000
_cell.angle_alpha   90.00
_cell.angle_beta   90.00
_cell.angle_gamma   90.00
#
_symmetry.space_group_name_H-M   'P 1'
#
loop_
_entity.id
_entity.type
_entity.pdbx_description
1 polymer ?
#
loop_
_entity_poly.entity_id
_entity_poly.type
_entity_poly.pdbx_seq_one_letter_code
_entity_poly.pdbx_strand_id
1 'polypeptide(L)'
;MDAAQRQLSDQIDQATQRLIDVARVITEPDLRAPSLLPGWTRAHVLAHLARGADAMRNLLIEARTGHNRPAYASAEARDAGIEAGAGRTPSDLTTDLADSAMAFRTVARQLPDDAWRVPVRVLNSRPFPAHQLLTRRLVEVELHHCDLGTGYSPGDWPTAFAAMKLDKPMRSQREDRLKNAASVQAPKLRPPRPPAPWNPNQRLPGSWLGTR
;
A
#
# COMPACT_ATOMS: atom_id res chain seq x y z
N MET A 1 -22.52 3.15 -4.65
CA MET A 1 -21.28 3.78 -5.16
C MET A 1 -21.59 4.50 -6.47
N ASP A 2 -21.38 5.82 -6.54
CA ASP A 2 -21.57 6.63 -7.75
C ASP A 2 -20.45 6.45 -8.80
N ALA A 3 -20.54 7.15 -9.93
CA ALA A 3 -19.56 7.02 -11.01
C ALA A 3 -18.15 7.52 -10.62
N ALA A 4 -18.07 8.62 -9.86
CA ALA A 4 -16.80 9.17 -9.42
C ALA A 4 -16.10 8.26 -8.40
N GLN A 5 -16.86 7.67 -7.49
CA GLN A 5 -16.37 6.69 -6.53
C GLN A 5 -15.89 5.40 -7.22
N ARG A 6 -16.59 4.92 -8.26
CA ARG A 6 -16.12 3.78 -9.07
C ARG A 6 -14.81 4.09 -9.76
N GLN A 7 -14.72 5.22 -10.44
CA GLN A 7 -13.48 5.65 -11.09
C GLN A 7 -12.30 5.73 -10.11
N LEU A 8 -12.53 6.28 -8.92
CA LEU A 8 -11.51 6.36 -7.87
C LEU A 8 -11.11 4.98 -7.34
N SER A 9 -12.07 4.06 -7.19
CA SER A 9 -11.80 2.66 -6.83
C SER A 9 -10.94 1.96 -7.88
N ASP A 10 -11.18 2.19 -9.16
CA ASP A 10 -10.38 1.62 -10.24
C ASP A 10 -8.95 2.19 -10.24
N GLN A 11 -8.78 3.47 -9.94
CA GLN A 11 -7.46 4.09 -9.77
C GLN A 11 -6.70 3.49 -8.58
N ILE A 12 -7.38 3.22 -7.46
CA ILE A 12 -6.79 2.54 -6.30
C ILE A 12 -6.32 1.14 -6.68
N ASP A 13 -7.14 0.39 -7.42
CA ASP A 13 -6.81 -0.96 -7.88
C ASP A 13 -5.55 -0.94 -8.76
N GLN A 14 -5.45 -0.02 -9.71
CA GLN A 14 -4.30 0.15 -10.60
C GLN A 14 -3.03 0.57 -9.82
N ALA A 15 -3.14 1.54 -8.92
CA ALA A 15 -2.03 1.97 -8.08
C ALA A 15 -1.52 0.83 -7.18
N THR A 16 -2.44 0.10 -6.56
CA THR A 16 -2.13 -1.05 -5.72
C THR A 16 -1.46 -2.17 -6.52
N GLN A 17 -1.92 -2.44 -7.75
CA GLN A 17 -1.31 -3.46 -8.60
C GLN A 17 0.15 -3.11 -8.95
N ARG A 18 0.43 -1.84 -9.34
CA ARG A 18 1.81 -1.39 -9.58
C ARG A 18 2.70 -1.58 -8.36
N LEU A 19 2.20 -1.27 -7.17
CA LEU A 19 2.92 -1.47 -5.93
C LEU A 19 3.19 -2.95 -5.62
N ILE A 20 2.20 -3.83 -5.82
CA ILE A 20 2.34 -5.28 -5.64
C ILE A 20 3.36 -5.84 -6.63
N ASP A 21 3.39 -5.37 -7.87
CA ASP A 21 4.35 -5.84 -8.86
C ASP A 21 5.80 -5.50 -8.45
N VAL A 22 6.03 -4.35 -7.82
CA VAL A 22 7.32 -4.01 -7.20
C VAL A 22 7.60 -4.91 -5.99
N ALA A 23 6.61 -5.11 -5.11
CA ALA A 23 6.78 -5.93 -3.91
C ALA A 23 7.10 -7.40 -4.23
N ARG A 24 6.63 -7.94 -5.37
CA ARG A 24 6.91 -9.31 -5.81
C ARG A 24 8.35 -9.57 -6.23
N VAL A 25 9.05 -8.53 -6.66
CA VAL A 25 10.43 -8.66 -7.16
C VAL A 25 11.47 -8.12 -6.17
N ILE A 26 11.03 -7.56 -5.05
CA ILE A 26 11.94 -7.04 -4.04
C ILE A 26 12.66 -8.20 -3.34
N THR A 27 13.99 -8.11 -3.23
CA THR A 27 14.78 -9.13 -2.52
C THR A 27 14.75 -8.89 -1.01
N GLU A 28 15.11 -9.91 -0.22
CA GLU A 28 15.19 -9.75 1.24
C GLU A 28 16.16 -8.62 1.65
N PRO A 29 17.39 -8.52 1.10
CA PRO A 29 18.28 -7.40 1.40
C PRO A 29 17.69 -6.04 1.02
N ASP A 30 17.00 -5.94 -0.14
CA ASP A 30 16.38 -4.70 -0.58
C ASP A 30 15.20 -4.31 0.31
N LEU A 31 14.44 -5.30 0.79
CA LEU A 31 13.33 -5.09 1.71
C LEU A 31 13.80 -4.49 3.05
N ARG A 32 14.97 -4.93 3.54
CA ARG A 32 15.59 -4.43 4.78
C ARG A 32 16.33 -3.12 4.61
N ALA A 33 16.61 -2.70 3.37
CA ALA A 33 17.27 -1.45 3.10
C ALA A 33 16.39 -0.23 3.49
N PRO A 34 17.00 0.92 3.79
CA PRO A 34 16.26 2.14 4.10
C PRO A 34 15.29 2.54 2.99
N SER A 35 14.11 3.00 3.37
CA SER A 35 13.17 3.69 2.49
C SER A 35 13.52 5.19 2.41
N LEU A 36 12.74 5.98 1.68
CA LEU A 36 12.90 7.45 1.69
C LEU A 36 12.28 8.10 2.94
N LEU A 37 11.60 7.32 3.78
CA LEU A 37 11.07 7.80 5.06
C LEU A 37 12.13 7.61 6.16
N PRO A 38 12.49 8.67 6.93
CA PRO A 38 13.46 8.56 7.99
C PRO A 38 13.10 7.48 9.01
N GLY A 39 14.06 6.61 9.33
CA GLY A 39 13.90 5.55 10.32
C GLY A 39 13.12 4.32 9.84
N TRP A 40 12.58 4.32 8.62
CA TRP A 40 11.83 3.20 8.07
C TRP A 40 12.60 2.46 6.97
N THR A 41 12.55 1.13 7.00
CA THR A 41 12.93 0.29 5.88
C THR A 41 11.79 0.18 4.87
N ARG A 42 12.05 -0.39 3.70
CA ARG A 42 11.00 -0.69 2.71
C ARG A 42 9.94 -1.65 3.26
N ALA A 43 10.35 -2.58 4.13
CA ALA A 43 9.42 -3.47 4.84
C ALA A 43 8.40 -2.70 5.70
N HIS A 44 8.83 -1.68 6.41
CA HIS A 44 7.93 -0.84 7.20
C HIS A 44 6.91 -0.11 6.32
N VAL A 45 7.33 0.39 5.15
CA VAL A 45 6.42 1.05 4.20
C VAL A 45 5.36 0.07 3.69
N LEU A 46 5.73 -1.14 3.29
CA LEU A 46 4.78 -2.16 2.83
C LEU A 46 3.83 -2.61 3.96
N ALA A 47 4.37 -2.84 5.16
CA ALA A 47 3.57 -3.18 6.34
C ALA A 47 2.58 -2.06 6.70
N HIS A 48 3.02 -0.79 6.66
CA HIS A 48 2.15 0.36 6.86
C HIS A 48 1.01 0.41 5.85
N LEU A 49 1.28 0.17 4.58
CA LEU A 49 0.24 0.17 3.55
C LEU A 49 -0.77 -0.97 3.71
N ALA A 50 -0.33 -2.14 4.17
CA ALA A 50 -1.22 -3.25 4.49
C ALA A 50 -2.10 -2.92 5.71
N ARG A 51 -1.51 -2.48 6.81
CA ARG A 51 -2.25 -2.07 8.03
C ARG A 51 -3.16 -0.87 7.77
N GLY A 52 -2.76 0.06 6.91
CA GLY A 52 -3.58 1.19 6.47
C GLY A 52 -4.85 0.75 5.73
N ALA A 53 -4.74 -0.27 4.87
CA ALA A 53 -5.91 -0.85 4.19
C ALA A 53 -6.89 -1.48 5.19
N ASP A 54 -6.39 -2.26 6.17
CA ASP A 54 -7.21 -2.85 7.22
C ASP A 54 -7.92 -1.79 8.07
N ALA A 55 -7.20 -0.73 8.44
CA ALA A 55 -7.76 0.40 9.18
C ALA A 55 -8.90 1.07 8.42
N MET A 56 -8.70 1.38 7.14
CA MET A 56 -9.72 1.99 6.30
C MET A 56 -10.92 1.06 6.06
N ARG A 57 -10.67 -0.26 5.91
CA ARG A 57 -11.73 -1.27 5.86
C ARG A 57 -12.57 -1.28 7.13
N ASN A 58 -11.94 -1.20 8.30
CA ASN A 58 -12.66 -1.14 9.58
C ASN A 58 -13.60 0.05 9.62
N LEU A 59 -13.15 1.24 9.20
CA LEU A 59 -13.97 2.45 9.15
C LEU A 59 -15.14 2.34 8.14
N LEU A 60 -14.95 1.66 7.01
CA LEU A 60 -16.06 1.38 6.09
C LEU A 60 -17.09 0.43 6.70
N ILE A 61 -16.65 -0.58 7.46
CA ILE A 61 -17.55 -1.48 8.19
C ILE A 61 -18.29 -0.71 9.28
N GLU A 62 -17.62 0.17 10.03
CA GLU A 62 -18.28 1.06 11.01
C GLU A 62 -19.34 1.91 10.35
N ALA A 63 -19.01 2.57 9.23
CA ALA A 63 -19.97 3.39 8.48
C ALA A 63 -21.19 2.59 8.00
N ARG A 64 -21.01 1.32 7.63
CA ARG A 64 -22.09 0.43 7.18
C ARG A 64 -22.99 -0.05 8.32
N THR A 65 -22.39 -0.38 9.47
CA THR A 65 -23.08 -1.11 10.53
C THR A 65 -23.51 -0.23 11.71
N GLY A 66 -22.94 0.96 11.84
CA GLY A 66 -23.09 1.83 13.01
C GLY A 66 -22.40 1.30 14.28
N HIS A 67 -21.75 0.13 14.21
CA HIS A 67 -21.01 -0.42 15.35
C HIS A 67 -19.60 0.14 15.38
N ASN A 68 -19.16 0.61 16.55
CA ASN A 68 -17.81 1.13 16.74
C ASN A 68 -16.75 0.12 16.30
N ARG A 69 -16.00 0.47 15.26
CA ARG A 69 -14.90 -0.33 14.72
C ARG A 69 -13.75 0.59 14.36
N PRO A 70 -12.94 0.99 15.34
CA PRO A 70 -11.91 2.00 15.13
C PRO A 70 -10.89 1.55 14.08
N ALA A 71 -10.29 2.51 13.39
CA ALA A 71 -9.21 2.26 12.43
C ALA A 71 -8.09 1.41 13.07
N TYR A 72 -7.67 1.78 14.27
CA TYR A 72 -6.69 1.09 15.12
C TYR A 72 -7.21 1.13 16.56
N ALA A 73 -6.84 0.13 17.36
CA ALA A 73 -7.17 0.12 18.80
C ALA A 73 -6.52 1.30 19.53
N SER A 74 -5.28 1.65 19.17
CA SER A 74 -4.54 2.82 19.63
C SER A 74 -3.41 3.18 18.65
N ALA A 75 -2.68 4.27 18.91
CA ALA A 75 -1.48 4.64 18.15
C ALA A 75 -0.37 3.58 18.33
N GLU A 76 -0.19 3.10 19.55
CA GLU A 76 0.79 2.06 19.89
C GLU A 76 0.46 0.73 19.20
N ALA A 77 -0.83 0.37 19.12
CA ALA A 77 -1.28 -0.83 18.40
C ALA A 77 -1.03 -0.73 16.88
N ARG A 78 -1.19 0.49 16.31
CA ARG A 78 -0.81 0.76 14.93
C ARG A 78 0.68 0.53 14.70
N ASP A 79 1.52 1.12 15.55
CA ASP A 79 2.97 1.07 15.40
C ASP A 79 3.49 -0.36 15.63
N ALA A 80 2.99 -1.06 16.63
CA ALA A 80 3.30 -2.47 16.87
C ALA A 80 2.90 -3.37 15.68
N GLY A 81 1.76 -3.08 15.03
CA GLY A 81 1.33 -3.81 13.84
C GLY A 81 2.23 -3.57 12.62
N ILE A 82 2.78 -2.36 12.47
CA ILE A 82 3.75 -2.04 11.42
C ILE A 82 5.07 -2.77 11.68
N GLU A 83 5.61 -2.69 12.90
CA GLU A 83 6.84 -3.39 13.29
C GLU A 83 6.74 -4.90 13.10
N ALA A 84 5.66 -5.52 13.56
CA ALA A 84 5.42 -6.95 13.38
C ALA A 84 5.33 -7.32 11.89
N GLY A 85 4.70 -6.47 11.08
CA GLY A 85 4.63 -6.64 9.64
C GLY A 85 6.00 -6.52 8.98
N ALA A 86 6.79 -5.51 9.37
CA ALA A 86 8.12 -5.27 8.82
C ALA A 86 9.10 -6.43 9.08
N GLY A 87 8.86 -7.26 10.10
CA GLY A 87 9.65 -8.46 10.38
C GLY A 87 9.40 -9.66 9.44
N ARG A 88 8.35 -9.60 8.59
CA ARG A 88 7.95 -10.71 7.71
C ARG A 88 8.87 -10.88 6.51
N THR A 89 8.76 -12.05 5.84
CA THR A 89 9.45 -12.32 4.58
C THR A 89 8.87 -11.47 3.43
N PRO A 90 9.59 -11.28 2.31
CA PRO A 90 9.06 -10.58 1.13
C PRO A 90 7.76 -11.20 0.61
N SER A 91 7.66 -12.53 0.59
CA SER A 91 6.46 -13.24 0.16
C SER A 91 5.27 -12.96 1.07
N ASP A 92 5.47 -13.05 2.39
CA ASP A 92 4.39 -12.82 3.36
C ASP A 92 3.91 -11.37 3.34
N LEU A 93 4.83 -10.40 3.21
CA LEU A 93 4.48 -8.98 3.09
C LEU A 93 3.71 -8.68 1.80
N THR A 94 4.12 -9.30 0.69
CA THR A 94 3.42 -9.14 -0.60
C THR A 94 2.02 -9.72 -0.53
N THR A 95 1.86 -10.88 0.09
CA THR A 95 0.55 -11.52 0.32
C THR A 95 -0.32 -10.66 1.23
N ASP A 96 0.21 -10.20 2.37
CA ASP A 96 -0.50 -9.34 3.31
C ASP A 96 -0.97 -8.02 2.66
N LEU A 97 -0.11 -7.41 1.82
CA LEU A 97 -0.46 -6.22 1.06
C LEU A 97 -1.62 -6.48 0.08
N ALA A 98 -1.56 -7.59 -0.65
CA ALA A 98 -2.59 -7.96 -1.62
C ALA A 98 -3.93 -8.29 -0.93
N ASP A 99 -3.89 -9.09 0.14
CA ASP A 99 -5.09 -9.53 0.87
C ASP A 99 -5.78 -8.37 1.57
N SER A 100 -5.03 -7.50 2.24
CA SER A 100 -5.58 -6.31 2.91
C SER A 100 -6.21 -5.33 1.92
N ALA A 101 -5.58 -5.12 0.76
CA ALA A 101 -6.12 -4.28 -0.30
C ALA A 101 -7.39 -4.88 -0.91
N MET A 102 -7.43 -6.19 -1.15
CA MET A 102 -8.61 -6.90 -1.64
C MET A 102 -9.76 -6.81 -0.64
N ALA A 103 -9.49 -6.98 0.66
CA ALA A 103 -10.48 -6.89 1.71
C ALA A 103 -11.08 -5.47 1.82
N PHE A 104 -10.25 -4.42 1.72
CA PHE A 104 -10.72 -3.03 1.65
C PHE A 104 -11.63 -2.82 0.42
N ARG A 105 -11.17 -3.22 -0.76
CA ARG A 105 -11.93 -3.10 -2.02
C ARG A 105 -13.29 -3.79 -1.94
N THR A 106 -13.32 -5.01 -1.39
CA THR A 106 -14.56 -5.79 -1.26
C THR A 106 -15.59 -5.07 -0.42
N VAL A 107 -15.20 -4.54 0.74
CA VAL A 107 -16.09 -3.78 1.61
C VAL A 107 -16.52 -2.47 0.95
N ALA A 108 -15.62 -1.75 0.29
CA ALA A 108 -15.93 -0.52 -0.40
C ALA A 108 -16.97 -0.72 -1.51
N ARG A 109 -16.84 -1.77 -2.31
CA ARG A 109 -17.80 -2.09 -3.39
C ARG A 109 -19.19 -2.47 -2.88
N GLN A 110 -19.28 -3.00 -1.67
CA GLN A 110 -20.52 -3.41 -1.03
C GLN A 110 -21.13 -2.33 -0.12
N LEU A 111 -20.49 -1.17 -0.01
CA LEU A 111 -20.97 -0.11 0.89
C LEU A 111 -22.25 0.54 0.32
N PRO A 112 -23.36 0.62 1.10
CA PRO A 112 -24.57 1.32 0.70
C PRO A 112 -24.31 2.81 0.43
N ASP A 113 -25.13 3.43 -0.43
CA ASP A 113 -24.91 4.82 -0.86
C ASP A 113 -25.03 5.84 0.28
N ASP A 114 -25.87 5.61 1.24
CA ASP A 114 -26.03 6.43 2.44
C ASP A 114 -24.83 6.34 3.39
N ALA A 115 -24.23 5.15 3.51
CA ALA A 115 -23.07 4.92 4.37
C ALA A 115 -21.83 5.72 3.93
N TRP A 116 -21.72 6.12 2.66
CA TRP A 116 -20.61 6.97 2.19
C TRP A 116 -20.60 8.37 2.82
N ARG A 117 -21.71 8.82 3.40
CA ARG A 117 -21.83 10.12 4.06
C ARG A 117 -21.59 10.05 5.56
N VAL A 118 -21.57 8.85 6.14
CA VAL A 118 -21.35 8.65 7.58
C VAL A 118 -19.99 9.20 7.98
N PRO A 119 -19.89 10.03 9.03
CA PRO A 119 -18.61 10.51 9.53
C PRO A 119 -17.84 9.38 10.20
N VAL A 120 -16.58 9.23 9.81
CA VAL A 120 -15.61 8.29 10.37
C VAL A 120 -14.35 9.03 10.82
N ARG A 121 -13.50 8.41 11.63
CA ARG A 121 -12.32 9.06 12.19
C ARG A 121 -11.13 8.09 12.31
N VAL A 122 -9.96 8.54 11.91
CA VAL A 122 -8.70 7.83 12.16
C VAL A 122 -8.06 8.39 13.43
N LEU A 123 -7.91 7.55 14.45
CA LEU A 123 -7.32 7.95 15.75
C LEU A 123 -7.92 9.28 16.26
N ASN A 124 -7.07 10.24 16.57
CA ASN A 124 -7.45 11.56 17.10
C ASN A 124 -7.72 12.62 16.02
N SER A 125 -7.89 12.21 14.74
CA SER A 125 -8.20 13.16 13.67
C SER A 125 -9.61 13.73 13.82
N ARG A 126 -9.89 14.84 13.14
CA ARG A 126 -11.28 15.31 12.97
C ARG A 126 -12.07 14.30 12.16
N PRO A 127 -13.35 14.06 12.50
CA PRO A 127 -14.23 13.23 11.69
C PRO A 127 -14.34 13.77 10.25
N PHE A 128 -14.46 12.86 9.30
CA PHE A 128 -14.66 13.15 7.88
C PHE A 128 -15.61 12.14 7.25
N PRO A 129 -16.34 12.47 6.18
CA PRO A 129 -17.24 11.54 5.52
C PRO A 129 -16.52 10.32 4.96
N ALA A 130 -17.11 9.12 5.07
CA ALA A 130 -16.51 7.85 4.66
C ALA A 130 -16.07 7.83 3.20
N HIS A 131 -16.72 8.59 2.28
CA HIS A 131 -16.29 8.65 0.87
C HIS A 131 -14.85 9.17 0.71
N GLN A 132 -14.34 9.97 1.64
CA GLN A 132 -12.96 10.45 1.59
C GLN A 132 -11.93 9.33 1.82
N LEU A 133 -12.34 8.15 2.33
CA LEU A 133 -11.44 7.01 2.49
C LEU A 133 -10.88 6.52 1.14
N LEU A 134 -11.64 6.65 0.04
CA LEU A 134 -11.15 6.32 -1.29
C LEU A 134 -10.01 7.24 -1.72
N THR A 135 -10.20 8.56 -1.60
CA THR A 135 -9.13 9.53 -1.91
C THR A 135 -7.91 9.31 -1.02
N ARG A 136 -8.12 9.12 0.28
CA ARG A 136 -7.04 8.85 1.24
C ARG A 136 -6.27 7.59 0.87
N ARG A 137 -6.98 6.50 0.50
CA ARG A 137 -6.33 5.25 0.10
C ARG A 137 -5.48 5.42 -1.15
N LEU A 138 -5.98 6.12 -2.17
CA LEU A 138 -5.21 6.42 -3.38
C LEU A 138 -3.94 7.21 -3.05
N VAL A 139 -4.08 8.26 -2.24
CA VAL A 139 -2.95 9.10 -1.81
C VAL A 139 -1.91 8.27 -1.05
N GLU A 140 -2.33 7.44 -0.08
CA GLU A 140 -1.42 6.55 0.66
C GLU A 140 -0.63 5.65 -0.29
N VAL A 141 -1.30 4.99 -1.23
CA VAL A 141 -0.63 4.06 -2.15
C VAL A 141 0.37 4.79 -3.05
N GLU A 142 -0.03 5.88 -3.69
CA GLU A 142 0.82 6.60 -4.64
C GLU A 142 2.01 7.28 -3.96
N LEU A 143 1.81 7.92 -2.80
CA LEU A 143 2.90 8.58 -2.10
C LEU A 143 3.89 7.58 -1.50
N HIS A 144 3.41 6.53 -0.87
CA HIS A 144 4.29 5.53 -0.25
C HIS A 144 4.93 4.58 -1.27
N HIS A 145 4.39 4.45 -2.48
CA HIS A 145 5.10 3.82 -3.58
C HIS A 145 6.39 4.60 -3.92
N CYS A 146 6.32 5.93 -3.96
CA CYS A 146 7.52 6.76 -4.08
C CYS A 146 8.47 6.56 -2.89
N ASP A 147 7.96 6.50 -1.68
CA ASP A 147 8.74 6.39 -0.45
C ASP A 147 9.53 5.06 -0.35
N LEU A 148 9.15 4.02 -1.09
CA LEU A 148 9.96 2.80 -1.20
C LEU A 148 11.35 3.07 -1.77
N GLY A 149 11.54 4.10 -2.59
CA GLY A 149 12.82 4.40 -3.22
C GLY A 149 13.27 3.31 -4.19
N THR A 150 12.35 2.69 -4.92
CA THR A 150 12.57 1.59 -5.87
C THR A 150 12.50 2.03 -7.33
N GLY A 151 12.49 3.34 -7.57
CA GLY A 151 12.46 3.93 -8.90
C GLY A 151 11.12 4.53 -9.32
N TYR A 152 10.02 4.23 -8.60
CA TYR A 152 8.76 4.95 -8.77
C TYR A 152 8.87 6.34 -8.16
N SER A 153 8.48 7.35 -8.91
CA SER A 153 8.68 8.77 -8.57
C SER A 153 7.44 9.59 -8.92
N PRO A 154 7.34 10.84 -8.49
CA PRO A 154 6.25 11.73 -8.91
C PRO A 154 6.10 11.91 -10.42
N GLY A 155 7.16 11.67 -11.21
CA GLY A 155 7.11 11.66 -12.67
C GLY A 155 6.32 10.50 -13.26
N ASP A 156 6.13 9.43 -12.48
CA ASP A 156 5.41 8.21 -12.89
C ASP A 156 3.93 8.24 -12.47
N TRP A 157 3.49 9.27 -11.75
CA TRP A 157 2.11 9.39 -11.31
C TRP A 157 1.13 9.50 -12.49
N PRO A 158 0.02 8.77 -12.48
CA PRO A 158 -1.04 8.98 -13.46
C PRO A 158 -1.50 10.44 -13.48
N THR A 159 -1.75 10.99 -14.67
CA THR A 159 -2.19 12.39 -14.84
C THR A 159 -3.40 12.72 -13.97
N ALA A 160 -4.35 11.80 -13.85
CA ALA A 160 -5.54 11.97 -13.00
C ALA A 160 -5.18 12.16 -11.52
N PHE A 161 -4.20 11.42 -10.99
CA PHE A 161 -3.72 11.59 -9.63
C PHE A 161 -2.89 12.88 -9.47
N ALA A 162 -1.98 13.16 -10.40
CA ALA A 162 -1.14 14.35 -10.36
C ALA A 162 -1.97 15.65 -10.36
N ALA A 163 -3.07 15.69 -11.14
CA ALA A 163 -3.97 16.83 -11.25
C ALA A 163 -5.09 16.86 -10.18
N MET A 164 -5.19 15.84 -9.33
CA MET A 164 -6.25 15.72 -8.32
C MET A 164 -6.21 16.88 -7.33
N LYS A 165 -7.36 17.50 -7.08
CA LYS A 165 -7.51 18.49 -6.01
C LYS A 165 -7.53 17.77 -4.66
N LEU A 166 -6.55 18.05 -3.82
CA LEU A 166 -6.41 17.46 -2.49
C LEU A 166 -6.52 18.53 -1.41
N ASP A 167 -7.16 18.19 -0.30
CA ASP A 167 -7.15 19.00 0.90
C ASP A 167 -5.86 18.79 1.71
N LYS A 168 -5.53 19.70 2.61
CA LYS A 168 -4.49 19.47 3.60
C LYS A 168 -4.96 18.35 4.58
N PRO A 169 -4.06 17.46 5.05
CA PRO A 169 -2.61 17.44 4.82
C PRO A 169 -2.16 16.75 3.53
N MET A 170 -3.03 16.01 2.83
CA MET A 170 -2.68 15.19 1.65
C MET A 170 -1.99 16.02 0.54
N ARG A 171 -2.46 17.24 0.31
CA ARG A 171 -1.85 18.15 -0.65
C ARG A 171 -0.39 18.46 -0.29
N SER A 172 -0.12 18.82 0.96
CA SER A 172 1.24 19.13 1.43
C SER A 172 2.15 17.92 1.31
N GLN A 173 1.66 16.73 1.67
CA GLN A 173 2.41 15.48 1.53
C GLN A 173 2.81 15.19 0.08
N ARG A 174 1.90 15.43 -0.89
CA ARG A 174 2.20 15.28 -2.32
C ARG A 174 3.22 16.31 -2.80
N GLU A 175 3.07 17.57 -2.40
CA GLU A 175 4.03 18.64 -2.72
C GLU A 175 5.44 18.34 -2.18
N ASP A 176 5.55 17.74 -1.01
CA ASP A 176 6.84 17.35 -0.43
C ASP A 176 7.54 16.26 -1.26
N ARG A 177 6.80 15.27 -1.80
CA ARG A 177 7.39 14.26 -2.72
C ARG A 177 7.84 14.89 -4.03
N LEU A 178 7.11 15.87 -4.56
CA LEU A 178 7.53 16.62 -5.75
C LEU A 178 8.84 17.39 -5.50
N LYS A 179 8.99 18.05 -4.36
CA LYS A 179 10.22 18.76 -3.98
C LYS A 179 11.39 17.79 -3.80
N ASN A 180 11.15 16.67 -3.10
CA ASN A 180 12.20 15.68 -2.83
C ASN A 180 12.65 14.97 -4.12
N ALA A 181 11.75 14.71 -5.06
CA ALA A 181 12.09 14.09 -6.34
C ALA A 181 13.03 14.98 -7.20
N ALA A 182 12.94 16.29 -7.06
CA ALA A 182 13.85 17.22 -7.73
C ALA A 182 15.28 17.18 -7.15
N SER A 183 15.46 16.64 -5.94
CA SER A 183 16.74 16.61 -5.22
C SER A 183 17.39 15.23 -5.14
N VAL A 184 16.70 14.15 -5.49
CA VAL A 184 17.20 12.76 -5.34
C VAL A 184 16.98 11.96 -6.61
N GLN A 185 18.07 11.59 -7.31
CA GLN A 185 18.04 10.49 -8.27
C GLN A 185 18.04 9.18 -7.47
N ALA A 186 16.86 8.61 -7.20
CA ALA A 186 16.76 7.29 -6.56
C ALA A 186 17.38 6.23 -7.48
N PRO A 187 18.21 5.30 -6.96
CA PRO A 187 18.73 4.19 -7.76
C PRO A 187 17.56 3.30 -8.19
N LYS A 188 17.37 3.14 -9.50
CA LYS A 188 16.40 2.20 -10.05
C LYS A 188 16.82 0.78 -9.64
N LEU A 189 15.90 -0.01 -9.09
CA LEU A 189 16.15 -1.44 -8.91
C LEU A 189 16.51 -2.02 -10.28
N ARG A 190 17.61 -2.79 -10.34
CA ARG A 190 17.95 -3.54 -11.55
C ARG A 190 16.77 -4.48 -11.85
N PRO A 191 16.29 -4.53 -13.10
CA PRO A 191 15.33 -5.56 -13.48
C PRO A 191 15.93 -6.92 -13.11
N PRO A 192 15.12 -7.89 -12.62
CA PRO A 192 15.60 -9.21 -12.33
C PRO A 192 16.34 -9.74 -13.55
N ARG A 193 17.53 -10.30 -13.32
CA ARG A 193 18.28 -10.95 -14.41
C ARG A 193 17.34 -12.02 -15.00
N PRO A 194 17.14 -12.04 -16.32
CA PRO A 194 16.34 -13.09 -16.92
C PRO A 194 16.90 -14.44 -16.47
N PRO A 195 16.04 -15.43 -16.17
CA PRO A 195 16.51 -16.76 -15.79
C PRO A 195 17.52 -17.23 -16.84
N ALA A 196 18.62 -17.83 -16.38
CA ALA A 196 19.61 -18.41 -17.28
C ALA A 196 18.89 -19.35 -18.25
N PRO A 197 19.24 -19.39 -19.55
CA PRO A 197 18.64 -20.30 -20.50
C PRO A 197 18.75 -21.72 -19.94
N TRP A 198 17.64 -22.44 -20.01
CA TRP A 198 17.53 -23.82 -19.53
C TRP A 198 18.67 -24.66 -20.12
N ASN A 199 19.48 -25.28 -19.25
CA ASN A 199 20.55 -26.17 -19.67
C ASN A 199 20.11 -27.61 -19.38
N PRO A 200 19.83 -28.44 -20.42
CA PRO A 200 19.38 -29.82 -20.24
C PRO A 200 20.40 -30.73 -19.54
N ASN A 201 21.67 -30.29 -19.42
CA ASN A 201 22.74 -31.05 -18.75
C ASN A 201 22.95 -30.67 -17.28
N GLN A 202 22.14 -29.73 -16.73
CA GLN A 202 22.22 -29.38 -15.31
C GLN A 202 21.43 -30.41 -14.49
N ARG A 203 22.14 -31.31 -13.81
CA ARG A 203 21.54 -32.24 -12.85
C ARG A 203 20.90 -31.42 -11.71
N LEU A 204 19.60 -31.60 -11.49
CA LEU A 204 18.92 -31.08 -10.31
C LEU A 204 19.55 -31.72 -9.06
N PRO A 205 19.86 -30.96 -8.00
CA PRO A 205 20.34 -31.57 -6.75
C PRO A 205 19.20 -32.41 -6.14
N GLY A 206 19.50 -33.71 -5.99
CA GLY A 206 18.90 -34.67 -5.08
C GLY A 206 17.38 -34.74 -4.94
N SER A 207 16.76 -35.65 -5.70
CA SER A 207 15.48 -36.26 -5.31
C SER A 207 15.69 -37.02 -3.99
N TRP A 208 15.08 -36.54 -2.91
CA TRP A 208 14.90 -37.32 -1.69
C TRP A 208 13.73 -38.28 -1.87
N LEU A 209 13.98 -39.42 -2.47
CA LEU A 209 13.17 -40.61 -2.24
C LEU A 209 13.82 -41.36 -1.08
N GLY A 210 13.34 -41.07 0.13
CA GLY A 210 13.62 -41.83 1.33
C GLY A 210 12.71 -43.05 1.36
N THR A 211 13.32 -44.20 1.13
CA THR A 211 12.73 -45.53 1.42
C THR A 211 12.71 -45.77 2.94
N ARG A 212 11.57 -46.28 3.40
CA ARG A 212 11.14 -46.98 4.61
C ARG A 212 10.45 -46.15 5.65
#